data_e0a883c4ec9fe0d2b77c63514fb6645f
#
_entry.id   e0a883c4ec9fe0d2b77c63514fb6645f
#
_cell.length_a   1.000
_cell.length_b   1.000
_cell.length_c   1.000
_cell.angle_alpha   90.00
_cell.angle_beta   90.00
_cell.angle_gamma   90.00
#
_symmetry.space_group_name_H-M   'P 1'
#
loop_
_entity.id
_entity.type
_entity.pdbx_description
1 polymer ?
#
loop_
_entity_poly.entity_id
_entity_poly.type
_entity_poly.pdbx_seq_one_letter_code
_entity_poly.pdbx_strand_id
1 'polypeptide(L)'
;MLLISPPIGKPCEPPAGIAKLAGALYAHGISCCVLDANLEGLLYLLEQPQTASDIWTRRAVRNISKNIAAIRDPRTYLFFDRYSRAVKDMNRVLTVSAKDSGAIVGLADYQHRRLSPLRIADLIHAADHPEQNPFYYYFSKRLHEILEKKSSTRRREEREGNHDARENDNQRSKHFIGFSLNYLSQALCTFAMIGYIRKEFPGLRIVLGGGLVSTWVKRPGWKNPFGGIVDHLIAGPGEYPLLDLLGVQSAKQNHYTPHYESLPIHDCLAPGFILPYSGSSGCYWNKCSFCPETAEDNPYVPVPAKQVMADLNALIVKHNPALIHMLDNSVNPAIMRALAENPIGVPWYGFARISRELADGDFCMQLKRSGCVMLKLGLESGDQRVLDAMRKGIDLEMASQVLKSLKKAGIATYLYLLFGTPVETVTEARKTLDFVLQHADAITFLNLAIFNMPVCGKEAREYDTEQFYEGDLSLYTGFRHPRGWDRKGVRQFLDNEFKRHPAVSLILKNDPPIFTSNHAAFFAKP
;
A
#
# COMPACT_ATOMS: atom_id res chain seq x y z
N MET A 1 15.17 -0.92 19.39
CA MET A 1 13.75 -0.90 18.99
C MET A 1 13.44 -2.04 18.03
N LEU A 2 12.20 -2.57 17.98
CA LEU A 2 11.74 -3.50 16.95
C LEU A 2 10.63 -2.81 16.15
N LEU A 3 10.76 -2.76 14.82
CA LEU A 3 9.75 -2.25 13.89
C LEU A 3 9.13 -3.42 13.13
N ILE A 4 7.81 -3.49 13.07
CA ILE A 4 7.07 -4.62 12.49
C ILE A 4 6.11 -4.14 11.40
N SER A 5 6.20 -4.79 10.23
CA SER A 5 5.17 -4.74 9.18
C SER A 5 4.29 -5.98 9.33
N PRO A 6 3.06 -5.85 9.83
CA PRO A 6 2.20 -7.01 10.09
C PRO A 6 1.56 -7.59 8.81
N PRO A 7 1.11 -8.86 8.81
CA PRO A 7 0.29 -9.42 7.73
C PRO A 7 -1.11 -8.75 7.70
N ILE A 8 -1.77 -8.54 6.57
CA ILE A 8 -1.39 -8.79 5.19
C ILE A 8 -1.28 -7.47 4.46
N GLY A 9 -0.14 -7.27 3.83
CA GLY A 9 0.08 -6.22 2.86
C GLY A 9 0.57 -6.85 1.55
N LYS A 10 1.11 -6.02 0.66
CA LYS A 10 1.67 -6.50 -0.62
C LYS A 10 3.01 -7.19 -0.40
N PRO A 11 3.21 -8.45 -0.81
CA PRO A 11 4.48 -9.15 -0.65
C PRO A 11 5.46 -8.93 -1.82
N CYS A 12 5.13 -8.09 -2.78
CA CYS A 12 5.94 -7.87 -3.99
C CYS A 12 7.01 -6.77 -3.82
N GLU A 13 6.95 -6.01 -2.76
CA GLU A 13 7.90 -4.93 -2.43
C GLU A 13 8.03 -4.80 -0.91
N PRO A 14 9.18 -4.36 -0.39
CA PRO A 14 9.36 -4.19 1.06
C PRO A 14 8.51 -3.04 1.59
N PRO A 15 8.18 -3.03 2.91
CA PRO A 15 7.36 -2.00 3.53
C PRO A 15 8.10 -0.66 3.62
N ALA A 16 7.79 0.27 2.69
CA ALA A 16 8.45 1.57 2.58
C ALA A 16 8.38 2.42 3.86
N GLY A 17 7.24 2.41 4.56
CA GLY A 17 7.08 3.15 5.82
C GLY A 17 8.05 2.67 6.90
N ILE A 18 8.23 1.35 7.03
CA ILE A 18 9.21 0.78 7.94
C ILE A 18 10.65 1.13 7.53
N ALA A 19 10.97 1.05 6.24
CA ALA A 19 12.29 1.41 5.73
C ALA A 19 12.62 2.89 6.02
N LYS A 20 11.64 3.78 5.90
CA LYS A 20 11.79 5.21 6.20
C LYS A 20 12.00 5.47 7.69
N LEU A 21 11.23 4.81 8.57
CA LEU A 21 11.42 4.88 10.00
C LEU A 21 12.80 4.36 10.42
N ALA A 22 13.24 3.24 9.83
CA ALA A 22 14.59 2.71 10.07
C ALA A 22 15.66 3.71 9.63
N GLY A 23 15.51 4.35 8.47
CA GLY A 23 16.41 5.40 7.99
C GLY A 23 16.51 6.57 8.98
N ALA A 24 15.40 7.03 9.53
CA ALA A 24 15.38 8.07 10.54
C ALA A 24 16.12 7.65 11.83
N LEU A 25 15.90 6.44 12.32
CA LEU A 25 16.59 5.90 13.50
C LEU A 25 18.10 5.79 13.26
N TYR A 26 18.52 5.20 12.14
CA TYR A 26 19.95 5.06 11.81
C TYR A 26 20.65 6.40 11.61
N ALA A 27 19.98 7.40 11.05
CA ALA A 27 20.53 8.75 10.90
C ALA A 27 20.86 9.41 12.26
N HIS A 28 20.23 8.96 13.34
CA HIS A 28 20.49 9.40 14.71
C HIS A 28 21.27 8.38 15.57
N GLY A 29 21.91 7.38 14.93
CA GLY A 29 22.73 6.38 15.63
C GLY A 29 21.93 5.38 16.47
N ILE A 30 20.60 5.31 16.27
CA ILE A 30 19.74 4.37 17.00
C ILE A 30 19.60 3.07 16.21
N SER A 31 20.11 1.98 16.77
CA SER A 31 19.94 0.67 16.14
C SER A 31 18.50 0.16 16.28
N CYS A 32 17.94 -0.35 15.18
CA CYS A 32 16.64 -1.00 15.19
C CYS A 32 16.70 -2.36 14.50
N CYS A 33 15.85 -3.26 14.94
CA CYS A 33 15.54 -4.50 14.25
C CYS A 33 14.26 -4.27 13.43
N VAL A 34 14.21 -4.80 12.23
CA VAL A 34 13.03 -4.72 11.37
C VAL A 34 12.52 -6.14 11.12
N LEU A 35 11.21 -6.32 11.20
CA LEU A 35 10.53 -7.57 10.89
C LEU A 35 9.45 -7.32 9.83
N ASP A 36 9.65 -7.84 8.63
CA ASP A 36 8.60 -7.97 7.65
C ASP A 36 7.79 -9.24 7.93
N ALA A 37 6.91 -9.14 8.95
CA ALA A 37 6.05 -10.25 9.32
C ALA A 37 5.00 -10.57 8.25
N ASN A 38 4.74 -9.63 7.32
CA ASN A 38 3.87 -9.89 6.19
C ASN A 38 4.49 -10.89 5.22
N LEU A 39 5.70 -10.61 4.72
CA LEU A 39 6.37 -11.50 3.78
C LEU A 39 6.72 -12.85 4.42
N GLU A 40 7.38 -12.83 5.58
CA GLU A 40 7.76 -14.04 6.29
C GLU A 40 6.54 -14.91 6.65
N GLY A 41 5.44 -14.28 7.13
CA GLY A 41 4.21 -14.98 7.50
C GLY A 41 3.50 -15.61 6.29
N LEU A 42 3.44 -14.91 5.15
CA LEU A 42 2.87 -15.46 3.92
C LEU A 42 3.67 -16.66 3.41
N LEU A 43 5.00 -16.56 3.38
CA LEU A 43 5.88 -17.66 2.98
C LEU A 43 5.71 -18.86 3.95
N TYR A 44 5.64 -18.61 5.26
CA TYR A 44 5.35 -19.64 6.26
C TYR A 44 4.04 -20.38 5.96
N LEU A 45 2.91 -19.68 5.70
CA LEU A 45 1.64 -20.31 5.40
C LEU A 45 1.65 -21.10 4.08
N LEU A 46 2.40 -20.63 3.08
CA LEU A 46 2.55 -21.32 1.80
C LEU A 46 3.31 -22.65 1.94
N GLU A 47 4.21 -22.75 2.90
CA GLU A 47 5.07 -23.93 3.14
C GLU A 47 4.44 -24.94 4.10
N GLN A 48 3.35 -24.59 4.80
CA GLN A 48 2.71 -25.51 5.74
C GLN A 48 2.13 -26.74 5.02
N PRO A 49 2.26 -27.95 5.60
CA PRO A 49 1.62 -29.15 5.09
C PRO A 49 0.10 -28.96 4.99
N GLN A 50 -0.50 -29.29 3.86
CA GLN A 50 -1.93 -29.14 3.62
C GLN A 50 -2.58 -30.47 3.26
N THR A 51 -3.72 -30.76 3.90
CA THR A 51 -4.60 -31.85 3.47
C THR A 51 -5.50 -31.36 2.34
N ALA A 52 -5.34 -31.93 1.17
CA ALA A 52 -6.02 -31.51 -0.04
C ALA A 52 -7.12 -32.49 -0.44
N SER A 53 -8.38 -32.03 -0.45
CA SER A 53 -9.55 -32.82 -0.82
C SER A 53 -9.80 -32.87 -2.33
N ASP A 54 -9.35 -31.85 -3.09
CA ASP A 54 -9.59 -31.72 -4.52
C ASP A 54 -8.29 -31.72 -5.35
N ILE A 55 -8.44 -31.97 -6.65
CA ILE A 55 -7.32 -32.09 -7.60
C ILE A 55 -6.55 -30.78 -7.75
N TRP A 56 -7.25 -29.62 -7.75
CA TRP A 56 -6.60 -28.33 -7.90
C TRP A 56 -5.73 -28.01 -6.68
N THR A 57 -6.27 -28.18 -5.46
CA THR A 57 -5.51 -27.95 -4.23
C THR A 57 -4.29 -28.85 -4.15
N ARG A 58 -4.42 -30.16 -4.47
CA ARG A 58 -3.27 -31.07 -4.51
C ARG A 58 -2.18 -30.63 -5.47
N ARG A 59 -2.57 -30.16 -6.67
CA ARG A 59 -1.62 -29.63 -7.66
C ARG A 59 -0.96 -28.33 -7.15
N ALA A 60 -1.74 -27.40 -6.59
CA ALA A 60 -1.26 -26.13 -6.08
C ALA A 60 -0.22 -26.33 -4.95
N VAL A 61 -0.52 -27.18 -3.96
CA VAL A 61 0.39 -27.53 -2.88
C VAL A 61 1.67 -28.17 -3.41
N ARG A 62 1.56 -29.18 -4.30
CA ARG A 62 2.74 -29.85 -4.88
C ARG A 62 3.67 -28.89 -5.65
N ASN A 63 3.11 -27.86 -6.27
CA ASN A 63 3.85 -26.92 -7.11
C ASN A 63 4.23 -25.62 -6.40
N ILE A 64 4.00 -25.48 -5.08
CA ILE A 64 4.14 -24.20 -4.39
C ILE A 64 5.55 -23.59 -4.54
N SER A 65 6.60 -24.37 -4.31
CA SER A 65 7.99 -23.89 -4.45
C SER A 65 8.31 -23.48 -5.89
N LYS A 66 7.76 -24.18 -6.90
CA LYS A 66 7.89 -23.80 -8.31
C LYS A 66 7.14 -22.52 -8.64
N ASN A 67 5.98 -22.30 -8.02
CA ASN A 67 5.18 -21.10 -8.20
C ASN A 67 5.85 -19.87 -7.56
N ILE A 68 6.41 -20.02 -6.36
CA ILE A 68 7.21 -18.98 -5.71
C ILE A 68 8.42 -18.60 -6.58
N ALA A 69 9.18 -19.60 -7.04
CA ALA A 69 10.31 -19.38 -7.94
C ALA A 69 9.88 -18.72 -9.27
N ALA A 70 8.73 -19.10 -9.82
CA ALA A 70 8.20 -18.52 -11.05
C ALA A 70 7.85 -17.02 -10.86
N ILE A 71 7.24 -16.63 -9.74
CA ILE A 71 6.94 -15.21 -9.46
C ILE A 71 8.22 -14.37 -9.31
N ARG A 72 9.31 -14.97 -8.85
CA ARG A 72 10.62 -14.32 -8.71
C ARG A 72 11.45 -14.31 -10.01
N ASP A 73 11.06 -15.09 -11.02
CA ASP A 73 11.76 -15.17 -12.31
C ASP A 73 11.22 -14.10 -13.28
N PRO A 74 12.05 -13.11 -13.71
CA PRO A 74 11.64 -12.08 -14.67
C PRO A 74 11.06 -12.64 -15.96
N ARG A 75 11.52 -13.83 -16.42
CA ARG A 75 11.02 -14.47 -17.63
C ARG A 75 9.55 -14.89 -17.53
N THR A 76 9.03 -15.11 -16.32
CA THR A 76 7.61 -15.43 -16.11
C THR A 76 6.70 -14.28 -16.52
N TYR A 77 7.16 -13.05 -16.41
CA TYR A 77 6.39 -11.85 -16.77
C TYR A 77 6.25 -11.64 -18.28
N LEU A 78 6.97 -12.42 -19.09
CA LEU A 78 6.76 -12.51 -20.53
C LEU A 78 5.58 -13.43 -20.89
N PHE A 79 5.09 -14.25 -19.94
CA PHE A 79 4.05 -15.25 -20.15
C PHE A 79 2.92 -15.08 -19.12
N PHE A 80 1.95 -14.24 -19.45
CA PHE A 80 0.83 -13.87 -18.57
C PHE A 80 0.12 -15.07 -17.95
N ASP A 81 -0.15 -16.12 -18.73
CA ASP A 81 -0.84 -17.33 -18.25
C ASP A 81 -0.03 -18.09 -17.19
N ARG A 82 1.30 -18.12 -17.33
CA ARG A 82 2.19 -18.75 -16.36
C ARG A 82 2.17 -17.98 -15.04
N TYR A 83 2.28 -16.67 -15.12
CA TYR A 83 2.16 -15.77 -13.96
C TYR A 83 0.80 -15.92 -13.27
N SER A 84 -0.29 -15.80 -14.05
CA SER A 84 -1.66 -15.88 -13.55
C SER A 84 -1.94 -17.21 -12.84
N ARG A 85 -1.43 -18.33 -13.38
CA ARG A 85 -1.57 -19.65 -12.77
C ARG A 85 -0.81 -19.73 -11.45
N ALA A 86 0.44 -19.27 -11.41
CA ALA A 86 1.23 -19.27 -10.19
C ALA A 86 0.54 -18.49 -9.06
N VAL A 87 0.05 -17.27 -9.34
CA VAL A 87 -0.68 -16.44 -8.39
C VAL A 87 -1.97 -17.12 -7.89
N LYS A 88 -2.76 -17.71 -8.80
CA LYS A 88 -4.01 -18.42 -8.45
C LYS A 88 -3.74 -19.65 -7.57
N ASP A 89 -2.71 -20.43 -7.89
CA ASP A 89 -2.34 -21.60 -7.10
C ASP A 89 -1.82 -21.19 -5.69
N MET A 90 -1.02 -20.12 -5.59
CA MET A 90 -0.57 -19.59 -4.30
C MET A 90 -1.75 -19.10 -3.44
N ASN A 91 -2.67 -18.34 -4.00
CA ASN A 91 -3.90 -17.93 -3.29
C ASN A 91 -4.74 -19.12 -2.82
N ARG A 92 -4.82 -20.18 -3.62
CA ARG A 92 -5.50 -21.42 -3.24
C ARG A 92 -4.85 -22.05 -2.01
N VAL A 93 -3.54 -22.15 -1.98
CA VAL A 93 -2.80 -22.68 -0.81
C VAL A 93 -3.05 -21.83 0.43
N LEU A 94 -2.90 -20.50 0.35
CA LEU A 94 -3.16 -19.59 1.46
C LEU A 94 -4.58 -19.71 2.03
N THR A 95 -5.58 -19.78 1.13
CA THR A 95 -6.98 -19.95 1.54
C THR A 95 -7.21 -21.26 2.31
N VAL A 96 -6.55 -22.33 1.89
CA VAL A 96 -6.68 -23.64 2.55
C VAL A 96 -5.91 -23.66 3.87
N SER A 97 -4.70 -23.07 3.92
CA SER A 97 -3.88 -22.98 5.13
C SER A 97 -4.57 -22.22 6.27
N ALA A 98 -5.38 -21.23 5.94
CA ALA A 98 -6.08 -20.40 6.93
C ALA A 98 -7.50 -20.91 7.30
N LYS A 99 -7.99 -21.99 6.66
CA LYS A 99 -9.40 -22.40 6.72
C LYS A 99 -9.89 -22.64 8.14
N ASP A 100 -9.11 -23.30 8.97
CA ASP A 100 -9.50 -23.73 10.32
C ASP A 100 -9.58 -22.55 11.32
N SER A 101 -8.89 -21.45 11.05
CA SER A 101 -8.98 -20.21 11.84
C SER A 101 -10.22 -19.36 11.51
N GLY A 102 -11.02 -19.75 10.51
CA GLY A 102 -12.14 -18.93 10.01
C GLY A 102 -11.70 -17.75 9.14
N ALA A 103 -10.42 -17.61 8.86
CA ALA A 103 -9.88 -16.59 7.97
C ALA A 103 -9.89 -17.02 6.50
N ILE A 104 -9.94 -16.03 5.62
CA ILE A 104 -9.73 -16.17 4.17
C ILE A 104 -8.49 -15.33 3.87
N VAL A 105 -7.40 -16.00 3.52
CA VAL A 105 -6.11 -15.39 3.28
C VAL A 105 -5.75 -15.48 1.81
N GLY A 106 -5.38 -14.35 1.22
CA GLY A 106 -4.78 -14.25 -0.10
C GLY A 106 -3.45 -13.51 -0.03
N LEU A 107 -2.77 -13.37 -1.16
CA LEU A 107 -1.47 -12.69 -1.26
C LEU A 107 -1.54 -11.18 -0.93
N ALA A 108 -2.71 -10.56 -1.04
CA ALA A 108 -2.87 -9.13 -0.81
C ALA A 108 -4.13 -8.79 0.01
N ASP A 109 -4.84 -9.78 0.53
CA ASP A 109 -6.07 -9.56 1.27
C ASP A 109 -6.22 -10.55 2.43
N TYR A 110 -6.89 -10.08 3.49
CA TYR A 110 -7.27 -10.85 4.66
C TYR A 110 -8.71 -10.51 5.03
N GLN A 111 -9.52 -11.53 5.13
CA GLN A 111 -10.89 -11.43 5.61
C GLN A 111 -11.11 -12.47 6.69
N HIS A 112 -12.05 -12.22 7.60
CA HIS A 112 -12.44 -13.19 8.61
C HIS A 112 -13.97 -13.34 8.63
N ARG A 113 -14.47 -14.56 8.79
CA ARG A 113 -15.92 -14.85 8.69
C ARG A 113 -16.76 -14.21 9.78
N ARG A 114 -16.19 -13.97 10.96
CA ARG A 114 -16.89 -13.46 12.16
C ARG A 114 -16.36 -12.11 12.61
N LEU A 115 -15.06 -11.84 12.46
CA LEU A 115 -14.42 -10.63 12.94
C LEU A 115 -14.28 -9.61 11.81
N SER A 116 -14.51 -8.35 12.14
CA SER A 116 -14.38 -7.22 11.22
C SER A 116 -13.26 -6.28 11.68
N PRO A 117 -12.34 -5.87 10.77
CA PRO A 117 -11.32 -4.87 11.09
C PRO A 117 -11.91 -3.47 11.33
N LEU A 118 -13.22 -3.31 11.12
CA LEU A 118 -13.96 -2.05 11.31
C LEU A 118 -14.63 -1.95 12.69
N ARG A 119 -14.49 -2.98 13.56
CA ARG A 119 -15.09 -3.01 14.90
C ARG A 119 -14.00 -3.05 15.96
N ILE A 120 -14.04 -2.09 16.89
CA ILE A 120 -13.12 -2.04 18.04
C ILE A 120 -13.18 -3.34 18.83
N ALA A 121 -14.39 -3.83 19.12
CA ALA A 121 -14.57 -5.06 19.87
C ALA A 121 -13.90 -6.28 19.22
N ASP A 122 -13.92 -6.36 17.88
CA ASP A 122 -13.30 -7.46 17.14
C ASP A 122 -11.77 -7.37 17.12
N LEU A 123 -11.23 -6.15 17.11
CA LEU A 123 -9.78 -5.92 17.25
C LEU A 123 -9.30 -6.28 18.66
N ILE A 124 -10.04 -5.91 19.69
CA ILE A 124 -9.76 -6.29 21.08
C ILE A 124 -9.85 -7.82 21.23
N HIS A 125 -10.90 -8.44 20.68
CA HIS A 125 -11.03 -9.91 20.68
C HIS A 125 -9.82 -10.60 20.01
N ALA A 126 -9.34 -10.05 18.89
CA ALA A 126 -8.16 -10.60 18.23
C ALA A 126 -6.88 -10.45 19.10
N ALA A 127 -6.78 -9.41 19.92
CA ALA A 127 -5.69 -9.24 20.89
C ALA A 127 -5.83 -10.21 22.09
N ASP A 128 -7.04 -10.44 22.58
CA ASP A 128 -7.30 -11.35 23.69
C ASP A 128 -7.10 -12.83 23.32
N HIS A 129 -7.32 -13.16 22.03
CA HIS A 129 -7.26 -14.51 21.49
C HIS A 129 -6.26 -14.64 20.31
N PRO A 130 -4.98 -14.31 20.48
CA PRO A 130 -4.00 -14.33 19.40
C PRO A 130 -3.83 -15.71 18.76
N GLU A 131 -4.06 -16.78 19.51
CA GLU A 131 -3.96 -18.18 19.07
C GLU A 131 -4.98 -18.56 17.98
N GLN A 132 -6.06 -17.79 17.82
CA GLN A 132 -7.05 -17.99 16.76
C GLN A 132 -6.62 -17.42 15.40
N ASN A 133 -5.54 -16.63 15.38
CA ASN A 133 -5.03 -16.04 14.15
C ASN A 133 -4.25 -17.08 13.32
N PRO A 134 -4.45 -17.18 11.98
CA PRO A 134 -3.75 -18.16 11.14
C PRO A 134 -2.24 -18.02 11.15
N PHE A 135 -1.70 -16.84 11.49
CA PHE A 135 -0.27 -16.58 11.59
C PHE A 135 0.29 -16.80 13.00
N TYR A 136 -0.50 -17.28 13.96
CA TYR A 136 -0.10 -17.39 15.36
C TYR A 136 1.19 -18.21 15.55
N TYR A 137 1.26 -19.40 15.00
CA TYR A 137 2.44 -20.28 15.13
C TYR A 137 3.70 -19.67 14.51
N TYR A 138 3.55 -18.89 13.44
CA TYR A 138 4.64 -18.15 12.87
C TYR A 138 5.09 -17.01 13.79
N PHE A 139 4.20 -16.08 14.11
CA PHE A 139 4.61 -14.86 14.79
C PHE A 139 4.96 -15.10 16.27
N SER A 140 4.32 -16.05 16.96
CA SER A 140 4.66 -16.38 18.35
C SER A 140 6.11 -16.88 18.46
N LYS A 141 6.48 -17.82 17.60
CA LYS A 141 7.85 -18.33 17.54
C LYS A 141 8.85 -17.24 17.15
N ARG A 142 8.55 -16.49 16.09
CA ARG A 142 9.45 -15.48 15.52
C ARG A 142 9.68 -14.30 16.47
N LEU A 143 8.63 -13.80 17.10
CA LEU A 143 8.73 -12.73 18.09
C LEU A 143 9.49 -13.19 19.33
N HIS A 144 9.23 -14.41 19.80
CA HIS A 144 9.95 -14.98 20.94
C HIS A 144 11.46 -15.04 20.66
N GLU A 145 11.86 -15.58 19.50
CA GLU A 145 13.27 -15.63 19.08
C GLU A 145 13.94 -14.25 19.05
N ILE A 146 13.25 -13.23 18.50
CA ILE A 146 13.80 -11.87 18.39
C ILE A 146 13.91 -11.21 19.77
N LEU A 147 12.90 -11.36 20.62
CA LEU A 147 12.80 -10.65 21.90
C LEU A 147 13.68 -11.31 22.98
N GLU A 148 13.82 -12.63 22.99
CA GLU A 148 14.74 -13.33 23.91
C GLU A 148 16.22 -13.08 23.58
N LYS A 149 16.60 -13.09 22.29
CA LYS A 149 17.98 -12.74 21.90
C LYS A 149 18.35 -11.34 22.40
N LYS A 150 17.44 -10.38 22.31
CA LYS A 150 17.65 -9.04 22.86
C LYS A 150 17.80 -9.04 24.38
N SER A 151 17.04 -9.86 25.08
CA SER A 151 17.10 -9.99 26.54
C SER A 151 18.43 -10.65 27.01
N SER A 152 18.92 -11.67 26.32
CA SER A 152 20.16 -12.35 26.64
C SER A 152 21.41 -11.50 26.39
N THR A 153 21.43 -10.73 25.28
CA THR A 153 22.49 -9.75 24.98
C THR A 153 22.55 -8.69 26.08
N ARG A 154 21.40 -8.20 26.54
CA ARG A 154 21.28 -7.21 27.62
C ARG A 154 21.89 -7.74 28.95
N ARG A 155 21.54 -8.97 29.38
CA ARG A 155 22.07 -9.56 30.61
C ARG A 155 23.59 -9.75 30.56
N ARG A 156 24.16 -9.93 29.38
CA ARG A 156 25.60 -10.02 29.17
C ARG A 156 26.29 -8.67 29.26
N GLU A 157 25.73 -7.62 28.59
CA GLU A 157 26.22 -6.24 28.65
C GLU A 157 26.16 -5.67 30.07
N GLU A 158 25.09 -5.94 30.83
CA GLU A 158 24.91 -5.52 32.23
C GLU A 158 25.94 -6.20 33.17
N ARG A 159 26.40 -7.43 32.84
CA ARG A 159 27.45 -8.14 33.62
C ARG A 159 28.86 -7.67 33.28
N GLU A 160 29.09 -7.17 32.09
CA GLU A 160 30.41 -6.70 31.62
C GLU A 160 30.75 -5.25 32.00
N GLY A 161 29.84 -4.52 32.70
CA GLY A 161 30.13 -3.27 33.40
C GLY A 161 30.46 -2.05 32.50
N ASN A 162 30.02 -2.02 31.28
CA ASN A 162 30.34 -0.94 30.32
C ASN A 162 29.31 0.22 30.41
N HIS A 163 29.62 1.22 31.27
CA HIS A 163 28.75 2.40 31.53
C HIS A 163 29.23 3.65 30.78
N ASP A 164 28.94 3.75 29.48
CA ASP A 164 29.15 5.00 28.73
C ASP A 164 27.84 5.76 28.54
N ALA A 165 27.86 7.10 28.68
CA ALA A 165 26.67 7.97 28.64
C ALA A 165 25.82 7.89 27.33
N ARG A 166 26.37 7.34 26.24
CA ARG A 166 25.64 6.98 25.02
C ARG A 166 24.69 5.79 25.22
N GLU A 167 24.79 5.06 26.34
CA GLU A 167 23.94 3.91 26.67
C GLU A 167 22.50 4.28 27.04
N ASN A 168 22.23 5.49 27.56
CA ASN A 168 20.90 5.86 28.02
C ASN A 168 19.85 5.94 26.87
N ASP A 169 20.21 6.46 25.71
CA ASP A 169 19.29 6.57 24.57
C ASP A 169 19.08 5.22 23.86
N ASN A 170 20.14 4.41 23.80
CA ASN A 170 20.07 3.06 23.24
C ASN A 170 19.32 2.10 24.18
N GLN A 171 19.32 2.32 25.49
CA GLN A 171 18.53 1.54 26.46
C GLN A 171 17.03 1.89 26.39
N ARG A 172 16.65 3.17 26.25
CA ARG A 172 15.24 3.58 26.07
C ARG A 172 14.63 2.97 24.81
N SER A 173 15.38 2.91 23.71
CA SER A 173 14.89 2.34 22.44
C SER A 173 14.62 0.84 22.50
N LYS A 174 15.30 0.09 23.37
CA LYS A 174 15.13 -1.37 23.52
C LYS A 174 13.76 -1.78 24.06
N HIS A 175 13.01 -0.87 24.69
CA HIS A 175 11.71 -1.14 25.30
C HIS A 175 10.52 -0.90 24.35
N PHE A 176 10.74 -0.43 23.14
CA PHE A 176 9.66 -0.10 22.20
C PHE A 176 9.54 -1.10 21.06
N ILE A 177 8.29 -1.45 20.76
CA ILE A 177 7.90 -2.19 19.56
C ILE A 177 6.96 -1.29 18.75
N GLY A 178 7.33 -1.00 17.49
CA GLY A 178 6.54 -0.19 16.57
C GLY A 178 5.85 -1.06 15.53
N PHE A 179 4.54 -0.89 15.36
CA PHE A 179 3.77 -1.50 14.29
C PHE A 179 3.38 -0.47 13.24
N SER A 180 3.56 -0.82 11.95
CA SER A 180 3.12 -0.01 10.81
C SER A 180 1.85 -0.59 10.21
N LEU A 181 0.69 -0.12 10.67
CA LEU A 181 -0.65 -0.55 10.25
C LEU A 181 -1.19 0.40 9.17
N ASN A 182 -1.20 -0.07 7.92
CA ASN A 182 -1.56 0.75 6.76
C ASN A 182 -2.87 0.33 6.10
N TYR A 183 -3.26 -0.93 6.22
CA TYR A 183 -4.40 -1.52 5.52
C TYR A 183 -5.35 -2.22 6.48
N LEU A 184 -6.66 -2.24 6.15
CA LEU A 184 -7.66 -3.00 6.90
C LEU A 184 -7.32 -4.49 6.99
N SER A 185 -6.73 -5.06 5.93
CA SER A 185 -6.27 -6.44 5.88
C SER A 185 -5.18 -6.78 6.91
N GLN A 186 -4.49 -5.78 7.46
CA GLN A 186 -3.47 -5.96 8.51
C GLN A 186 -4.04 -5.90 9.92
N ALA A 187 -5.22 -5.28 10.11
CA ALA A 187 -5.66 -4.86 11.44
C ALA A 187 -5.84 -6.03 12.41
N LEU A 188 -6.58 -7.08 12.05
CA LEU A 188 -6.80 -8.24 12.92
C LEU A 188 -5.49 -8.97 13.27
N CYS A 189 -4.58 -9.11 12.30
CA CYS A 189 -3.27 -9.71 12.54
C CYS A 189 -2.39 -8.83 13.43
N THR A 190 -2.43 -7.51 13.26
CA THR A 190 -1.71 -6.55 14.10
C THR A 190 -2.13 -6.69 15.54
N PHE A 191 -3.44 -6.70 15.83
CA PHE A 191 -3.95 -6.80 17.19
C PHE A 191 -3.68 -8.18 17.81
N ALA A 192 -3.74 -9.27 17.04
CA ALA A 192 -3.31 -10.59 17.51
C ALA A 192 -1.82 -10.59 17.91
N MET A 193 -0.93 -10.00 17.11
CA MET A 193 0.49 -9.88 17.45
C MET A 193 0.70 -9.01 18.70
N ILE A 194 -0.01 -7.90 18.84
CA ILE A 194 0.00 -7.02 20.00
C ILE A 194 -0.44 -7.79 21.26
N GLY A 195 -1.54 -8.55 21.18
CA GLY A 195 -2.03 -9.36 22.28
C GLY A 195 -1.04 -10.40 22.75
N TYR A 196 -0.39 -11.10 21.82
CA TYR A 196 0.70 -12.01 22.15
C TYR A 196 1.85 -11.32 22.91
N ILE A 197 2.28 -10.13 22.42
CA ILE A 197 3.35 -9.37 23.08
C ILE A 197 2.93 -8.91 24.47
N ARG A 198 1.70 -8.46 24.66
CA ARG A 198 1.17 -8.06 25.97
C ARG A 198 1.17 -9.21 26.97
N LYS A 199 0.85 -10.41 26.51
CA LYS A 199 0.80 -11.61 27.34
C LYS A 199 2.20 -12.10 27.72
N GLU A 200 3.10 -12.23 26.74
CA GLU A 200 4.41 -12.85 26.95
C GLU A 200 5.50 -11.85 27.38
N PHE A 201 5.36 -10.57 27.00
CA PHE A 201 6.35 -9.51 27.25
C PHE A 201 5.70 -8.22 27.77
N PRO A 202 5.03 -8.23 28.94
CA PRO A 202 4.19 -7.12 29.41
C PRO A 202 4.96 -5.81 29.67
N GLY A 203 6.28 -5.88 29.87
CA GLY A 203 7.14 -4.71 30.10
C GLY A 203 7.50 -3.92 28.83
N LEU A 204 7.12 -4.37 27.63
CA LEU A 204 7.42 -3.69 26.39
C LEU A 204 6.35 -2.65 26.06
N ARG A 205 6.77 -1.48 25.56
CA ARG A 205 5.87 -0.42 25.11
C ARG A 205 5.54 -0.59 23.63
N ILE A 206 4.26 -0.47 23.30
CA ILE A 206 3.73 -0.67 21.95
C ILE A 206 3.38 0.68 21.34
N VAL A 207 3.99 0.97 20.20
CA VAL A 207 3.72 2.13 19.35
C VAL A 207 3.00 1.62 18.10
N LEU A 208 1.84 2.18 17.81
CA LEU A 208 1.05 1.84 16.63
C LEU A 208 0.89 3.06 15.74
N GLY A 209 1.37 2.98 14.50
CA GLY A 209 1.27 4.03 13.49
C GLY A 209 0.93 3.47 12.12
N GLY A 210 0.99 4.32 11.11
CA GLY A 210 0.69 3.97 9.72
C GLY A 210 -0.58 4.63 9.19
N GLY A 211 -0.85 4.44 7.90
CA GLY A 211 -1.93 5.13 7.19
C GLY A 211 -3.32 4.89 7.79
N LEU A 212 -3.64 3.63 8.14
CA LEU A 212 -4.93 3.30 8.74
C LEU A 212 -5.13 3.96 10.11
N VAL A 213 -4.08 3.97 10.95
CA VAL A 213 -4.11 4.63 12.25
C VAL A 213 -4.32 6.13 12.10
N SER A 214 -3.66 6.74 11.11
CA SER A 214 -3.80 8.16 10.79
C SER A 214 -5.25 8.51 10.45
N THR A 215 -5.90 7.71 9.62
CA THR A 215 -7.33 7.87 9.29
C THR A 215 -8.22 7.72 10.51
N TRP A 216 -7.96 6.74 11.40
CA TRP A 216 -8.75 6.57 12.62
C TRP A 216 -8.65 7.78 13.54
N VAL A 217 -7.43 8.26 13.81
CA VAL A 217 -7.17 9.40 14.73
C VAL A 217 -7.79 10.70 14.22
N LYS A 218 -7.93 10.88 12.91
CA LYS A 218 -8.53 12.07 12.28
C LYS A 218 -10.05 12.07 12.26
N ARG A 219 -10.70 11.00 12.69
CA ARG A 219 -12.16 10.94 12.76
C ARG A 219 -12.73 11.97 13.75
N PRO A 220 -13.86 12.61 13.43
CA PRO A 220 -14.52 13.50 14.37
C PRO A 220 -14.85 12.80 15.71
N GLY A 221 -14.52 13.43 16.82
CA GLY A 221 -14.78 12.90 18.15
C GLY A 221 -13.92 11.68 18.55
N TRP A 222 -12.81 11.43 17.86
CA TRP A 222 -11.92 10.31 18.17
C TRP A 222 -11.46 10.31 19.63
N LYS A 223 -11.61 9.16 20.26
CA LYS A 223 -10.99 8.84 21.55
C LYS A 223 -10.29 7.50 21.39
N ASN A 224 -9.05 7.39 21.87
CA ASN A 224 -8.29 6.14 21.74
C ASN A 224 -9.03 4.98 22.47
N PRO A 225 -9.55 3.99 21.74
CA PRO A 225 -10.27 2.87 22.36
C PRO A 225 -9.34 1.73 22.79
N PHE A 226 -8.03 1.83 22.48
CA PHE A 226 -7.04 0.77 22.69
C PHE A 226 -6.16 1.01 23.91
N GLY A 227 -6.63 1.81 24.88
CA GLY A 227 -5.93 2.04 26.15
C GLY A 227 -5.68 0.71 26.88
N GLY A 228 -4.45 0.54 27.39
CA GLY A 228 -4.01 -0.73 28.00
C GLY A 228 -3.47 -1.77 27.01
N ILE A 229 -3.82 -1.68 25.73
CA ILE A 229 -3.30 -2.56 24.65
C ILE A 229 -2.19 -1.87 23.88
N VAL A 230 -2.36 -0.58 23.54
CA VAL A 230 -1.41 0.24 22.80
C VAL A 230 -1.01 1.44 23.66
N ASP A 231 0.30 1.67 23.85
CA ASP A 231 0.79 2.78 24.67
C ASP A 231 0.78 4.11 23.91
N HIS A 232 1.15 4.08 22.61
CA HIS A 232 1.27 5.28 21.79
C HIS A 232 0.65 5.06 20.41
N LEU A 233 -0.24 6.00 20.00
CA LEU A 233 -0.74 6.09 18.62
C LEU A 233 -0.04 7.25 17.90
N ILE A 234 0.52 6.98 16.73
CA ILE A 234 1.18 7.99 15.88
C ILE A 234 0.38 8.17 14.59
N ALA A 235 -0.18 9.38 14.40
CA ALA A 235 -0.86 9.76 13.17
C ALA A 235 0.04 10.59 12.26
N GLY A 236 -0.08 10.39 10.95
CA GLY A 236 0.75 11.05 9.93
C GLY A 236 2.16 10.48 9.81
N PRO A 237 3.12 11.25 9.25
CA PRO A 237 4.52 10.84 9.13
C PRO A 237 5.11 10.51 10.50
N GLY A 238 5.65 9.30 10.64
CA GLY A 238 6.02 8.73 11.94
C GLY A 238 7.45 9.06 12.39
N GLU A 239 8.31 9.60 11.53
CA GLU A 239 9.74 9.76 11.78
C GLU A 239 10.02 10.68 12.97
N TYR A 240 9.45 11.88 12.92
CA TYR A 240 9.62 12.86 14.01
C TYR A 240 8.98 12.40 15.33
N PRO A 241 7.69 11.99 15.37
CA PRO A 241 7.07 11.52 16.61
C PRO A 241 7.78 10.32 17.23
N LEU A 242 8.35 9.44 16.39
CA LEU A 242 9.11 8.29 16.88
C LEU A 242 10.43 8.70 17.52
N LEU A 243 11.17 9.63 16.90
CA LEU A 243 12.41 10.18 17.45
C LEU A 243 12.15 10.95 18.75
N ASP A 244 11.11 11.77 18.79
CA ASP A 244 10.69 12.51 19.97
C ASP A 244 10.33 11.57 21.15
N LEU A 245 9.59 10.48 20.86
CA LEU A 245 9.28 9.44 21.85
C LEU A 245 10.53 8.76 22.43
N LEU A 246 11.60 8.69 21.65
CA LEU A 246 12.89 8.14 22.09
C LEU A 246 13.79 9.20 22.75
N GLY A 247 13.33 10.44 22.88
CA GLY A 247 14.06 11.56 23.50
C GLY A 247 15.06 12.25 22.57
N VAL A 248 14.97 12.00 21.26
CA VAL A 248 15.87 12.58 20.25
C VAL A 248 15.27 13.87 19.72
N GLN A 249 15.96 14.99 19.87
CA GLN A 249 15.57 16.24 19.24
C GLN A 249 15.82 16.20 17.74
N SER A 250 14.77 16.35 16.95
CA SER A 250 14.83 16.39 15.49
C SER A 250 13.90 17.46 14.94
N ALA A 251 14.25 18.09 13.82
CA ALA A 251 13.35 19.01 13.15
C ALA A 251 12.20 18.26 12.47
N LYS A 252 10.96 18.77 12.62
CA LYS A 252 9.74 18.14 12.06
C LYS A 252 9.76 17.93 10.54
N GLN A 253 10.60 18.66 9.81
CA GLN A 253 10.69 18.64 8.36
C GLN A 253 11.95 17.95 7.84
N ASN A 254 12.70 17.24 8.68
CA ASN A 254 13.86 16.49 8.21
C ASN A 254 13.43 15.35 7.29
N HIS A 255 14.12 15.25 6.15
CA HIS A 255 14.00 14.12 5.25
C HIS A 255 15.05 13.07 5.62
N TYR A 256 14.64 11.80 5.60
CA TYR A 256 15.52 10.66 5.85
C TYR A 256 15.45 9.69 4.69
N THR A 257 16.63 9.31 4.18
CA THR A 257 16.71 8.27 3.14
C THR A 257 16.25 6.93 3.71
N PRO A 258 15.36 6.20 3.03
CA PRO A 258 14.91 4.89 3.50
C PRO A 258 16.06 3.88 3.63
N HIS A 259 16.00 3.00 4.65
CA HIS A 259 16.99 1.98 4.91
C HIS A 259 16.40 0.57 4.66
N TYR A 260 16.92 -0.11 3.63
CA TYR A 260 16.39 -1.41 3.18
C TYR A 260 17.23 -2.61 3.59
N GLU A 261 18.44 -2.42 4.11
CA GLU A 261 19.40 -3.48 4.44
C GLU A 261 18.91 -4.47 5.48
N SER A 262 18.02 -4.03 6.36
CA SER A 262 17.44 -4.89 7.40
C SER A 262 16.22 -5.69 6.93
N LEU A 263 15.78 -5.49 5.68
CA LEU A 263 14.59 -6.11 5.12
C LEU A 263 14.95 -7.26 4.16
N PRO A 264 14.12 -8.30 4.05
CA PRO A 264 14.35 -9.43 3.15
C PRO A 264 13.99 -9.07 1.69
N ILE A 265 14.67 -8.05 1.13
CA ILE A 265 14.33 -7.47 -0.19
C ILE A 265 14.41 -8.48 -1.34
N HIS A 266 15.24 -9.53 -1.22
CA HIS A 266 15.40 -10.58 -2.24
C HIS A 266 14.35 -11.69 -2.11
N ASP A 267 13.61 -11.74 -1.00
CA ASP A 267 12.56 -12.73 -0.77
C ASP A 267 11.18 -12.25 -1.22
N CYS A 268 11.05 -11.00 -1.63
CA CYS A 268 9.82 -10.45 -2.16
C CYS A 268 9.29 -11.27 -3.35
N LEU A 269 7.96 -11.34 -3.47
CA LEU A 269 7.29 -12.06 -4.56
C LEU A 269 7.21 -11.17 -5.82
N ALA A 270 8.36 -10.88 -6.40
CA ALA A 270 8.54 -9.98 -7.53
C ALA A 270 9.74 -10.42 -8.38
N PRO A 271 9.87 -9.96 -9.65
CA PRO A 271 10.94 -10.36 -10.57
C PRO A 271 12.28 -9.66 -10.25
N GLY A 272 12.63 -9.54 -9.00
CA GLY A 272 13.76 -8.81 -8.46
C GLY A 272 13.31 -7.75 -7.46
N PHE A 273 14.27 -7.04 -6.87
CA PHE A 273 13.95 -6.01 -5.89
C PHE A 273 13.20 -4.84 -6.55
N ILE A 274 11.95 -4.61 -6.14
CA ILE A 274 11.21 -3.39 -6.46
C ILE A 274 11.47 -2.41 -5.33
N LEU A 275 12.12 -1.29 -5.64
CA LEU A 275 12.43 -0.22 -4.69
C LEU A 275 11.23 0.72 -4.55
N PRO A 276 10.48 0.71 -3.44
CA PRO A 276 9.46 1.71 -3.19
C PRO A 276 10.10 2.99 -2.64
N TYR A 277 9.81 4.13 -3.26
CA TYR A 277 10.34 5.42 -2.83
C TYR A 277 9.25 6.50 -2.87
N SER A 278 9.23 7.41 -1.90
CA SER A 278 8.29 8.52 -1.84
C SER A 278 9.02 9.86 -1.86
N GLY A 279 8.80 10.65 -2.89
CA GLY A 279 9.33 12.00 -3.04
C GLY A 279 8.49 13.07 -2.37
N SER A 280 7.36 12.69 -1.76
CA SER A 280 6.49 13.60 -1.01
C SER A 280 5.59 12.84 -0.04
N SER A 281 4.96 13.53 0.90
CA SER A 281 3.75 13.09 1.59
C SER A 281 2.58 14.00 1.21
N GLY A 282 1.34 13.46 1.25
CA GLY A 282 0.15 14.17 0.77
C GLY A 282 0.10 14.29 -0.75
N CYS A 283 -0.73 15.17 -1.26
CA CYS A 283 -0.93 15.42 -2.70
C CYS A 283 -0.75 16.90 -3.03
N TYR A 284 0.10 17.22 -4.01
CA TYR A 284 0.36 18.63 -4.39
C TYR A 284 -0.86 19.36 -4.97
N TRP A 285 -1.84 18.61 -5.51
CA TRP A 285 -3.09 19.20 -5.97
C TRP A 285 -4.05 19.51 -4.82
N ASN A 286 -4.28 18.57 -3.93
CA ASN A 286 -5.06 18.64 -2.69
C ASN A 286 -6.40 19.42 -2.79
N LYS A 287 -7.15 19.29 -3.91
CA LYS A 287 -8.41 19.99 -4.16
C LYS A 287 -9.57 19.07 -4.47
N CYS A 288 -9.31 17.79 -4.80
CA CYS A 288 -10.36 16.86 -5.20
C CYS A 288 -11.31 16.58 -4.04
N SER A 289 -12.61 16.84 -4.23
CA SER A 289 -13.62 16.69 -3.17
C SER A 289 -13.82 15.23 -2.72
N PHE A 290 -13.61 14.29 -3.61
CA PHE A 290 -13.76 12.85 -3.35
C PHE A 290 -12.57 12.19 -2.64
N CYS A 291 -11.44 12.91 -2.52
CA CYS A 291 -10.17 12.30 -2.14
C CYS A 291 -10.01 12.19 -0.61
N PRO A 292 -9.65 11.01 -0.06
CA PRO A 292 -9.34 10.86 1.35
C PRO A 292 -8.24 11.80 1.84
N GLU A 293 -7.21 12.08 1.04
CA GLU A 293 -6.14 13.03 1.38
C GLU A 293 -6.70 14.43 1.70
N THR A 294 -7.64 14.91 0.87
CA THR A 294 -8.31 16.19 1.07
C THR A 294 -9.28 16.13 2.26
N ALA A 295 -10.01 15.01 2.40
CA ALA A 295 -10.97 14.81 3.50
C ALA A 295 -10.28 14.77 4.87
N GLU A 296 -9.09 14.20 4.94
CA GLU A 296 -8.27 14.09 6.14
C GLU A 296 -7.39 15.32 6.39
N ASP A 297 -7.43 16.33 5.52
CA ASP A 297 -6.58 17.51 5.57
C ASP A 297 -5.08 17.17 5.71
N ASN A 298 -4.62 16.22 4.89
CA ASN A 298 -3.23 15.79 4.86
C ASN A 298 -2.36 16.85 4.19
N PRO A 299 -1.34 17.42 4.88
CA PRO A 299 -0.49 18.44 4.30
C PRO A 299 0.39 17.86 3.19
N TYR A 300 0.57 18.63 2.12
CA TYR A 300 1.58 18.29 1.12
C TYR A 300 2.97 18.74 1.57
N VAL A 301 3.87 17.78 1.73
CA VAL A 301 5.28 18.04 2.11
C VAL A 301 6.19 17.39 1.06
N PRO A 302 6.75 18.18 0.13
CA PRO A 302 7.66 17.67 -0.90
C PRO A 302 9.07 17.45 -0.36
N VAL A 303 9.75 16.44 -0.89
CA VAL A 303 11.21 16.34 -0.85
C VAL A 303 11.76 17.12 -2.05
N PRO A 304 12.79 17.98 -1.89
CA PRO A 304 13.39 18.69 -3.01
C PRO A 304 13.86 17.71 -4.12
N ALA A 305 13.57 18.00 -5.37
CA ALA A 305 13.90 17.08 -6.49
C ALA A 305 15.39 16.69 -6.52
N LYS A 306 16.30 17.61 -6.18
CA LYS A 306 17.74 17.33 -6.05
C LYS A 306 18.02 16.25 -5.00
N GLN A 307 17.32 16.30 -3.87
CA GLN A 307 17.47 15.30 -2.81
C GLN A 307 16.88 13.94 -3.24
N VAL A 308 15.70 13.94 -3.91
CA VAL A 308 15.13 12.73 -4.48
C VAL A 308 16.11 12.04 -5.43
N MET A 309 16.75 12.80 -6.34
CA MET A 309 17.73 12.25 -7.27
C MET A 309 18.97 11.71 -6.56
N ALA A 310 19.45 12.38 -5.51
CA ALA A 310 20.57 11.91 -4.70
C ALA A 310 20.24 10.61 -3.98
N ASP A 311 19.07 10.52 -3.36
CA ASP A 311 18.59 9.30 -2.67
C ASP A 311 18.44 8.13 -3.64
N LEU A 312 17.76 8.35 -4.78
CA LEU A 312 17.54 7.31 -5.77
C LEU A 312 18.88 6.77 -6.31
N ASN A 313 19.83 7.63 -6.64
CA ASN A 313 21.14 7.21 -7.10
C ASN A 313 21.89 6.40 -6.03
N ALA A 314 21.87 6.84 -4.77
CA ALA A 314 22.50 6.10 -3.67
C ALA A 314 21.87 4.73 -3.46
N LEU A 315 20.53 4.66 -3.47
CA LEU A 315 19.76 3.41 -3.28
C LEU A 315 19.95 2.46 -4.47
N ILE A 316 20.01 2.98 -5.69
CA ILE A 316 20.28 2.18 -6.91
C ILE A 316 21.66 1.55 -6.85
N VAL A 317 22.69 2.34 -6.55
CA VAL A 317 24.08 1.83 -6.43
C VAL A 317 24.17 0.76 -5.36
N LYS A 318 23.47 0.96 -4.24
CA LYS A 318 23.54 0.07 -3.08
C LYS A 318 22.77 -1.24 -3.27
N HIS A 319 21.59 -1.19 -3.89
CA HIS A 319 20.64 -2.31 -3.90
C HIS A 319 20.37 -2.90 -5.28
N ASN A 320 20.80 -2.25 -6.34
CA ASN A 320 20.58 -2.69 -7.73
C ASN A 320 19.13 -3.13 -8.01
N PRO A 321 18.12 -2.26 -7.80
CA PRO A 321 16.71 -2.63 -7.97
C PRO A 321 16.38 -2.92 -9.43
N ALA A 322 15.47 -3.89 -9.64
CA ALA A 322 14.94 -4.22 -10.97
C ALA A 322 13.89 -3.19 -11.44
N LEU A 323 13.24 -2.50 -10.51
CA LEU A 323 12.16 -1.55 -10.79
C LEU A 323 12.03 -0.57 -9.62
N ILE A 324 11.69 0.68 -9.89
CA ILE A 324 11.38 1.68 -8.86
C ILE A 324 9.88 1.98 -8.88
N HIS A 325 9.24 1.90 -7.71
CA HIS A 325 7.86 2.32 -7.48
C HIS A 325 7.85 3.69 -6.79
N MET A 326 7.52 4.75 -7.54
CA MET A 326 7.27 6.07 -6.96
C MET A 326 5.92 6.04 -6.25
N LEU A 327 5.94 6.11 -4.91
CA LEU A 327 4.76 5.92 -4.04
C LEU A 327 3.91 7.17 -3.86
N ASP A 328 4.35 8.29 -4.41
CA ASP A 328 3.65 9.56 -4.31
C ASP A 328 2.18 9.41 -4.77
N ASN A 329 1.24 10.09 -4.10
CA ASN A 329 -0.15 10.17 -4.56
C ASN A 329 -0.28 10.76 -5.97
N SER A 330 0.70 11.55 -6.36
CA SER A 330 1.02 11.95 -7.72
C SER A 330 2.46 12.47 -7.74
N VAL A 331 3.32 11.87 -8.55
CA VAL A 331 4.71 12.31 -8.69
C VAL A 331 4.74 13.80 -9.08
N ASN A 332 5.49 14.56 -8.30
CA ASN A 332 5.60 16.00 -8.51
C ASN A 332 6.22 16.30 -9.88
N PRO A 333 5.71 17.28 -10.64
CA PRO A 333 6.27 17.68 -11.95
C PRO A 333 7.77 18.00 -11.90
N ALA A 334 8.26 18.60 -10.81
CA ALA A 334 9.70 18.88 -10.67
C ALA A 334 10.54 17.59 -10.58
N ILE A 335 10.03 16.55 -9.92
CA ILE A 335 10.68 15.23 -9.87
C ILE A 335 10.65 14.58 -11.26
N MET A 336 9.52 14.63 -11.97
CA MET A 336 9.43 14.08 -13.33
C MET A 336 10.40 14.76 -14.29
N ARG A 337 10.55 16.10 -14.22
CA ARG A 337 11.54 16.84 -15.00
C ARG A 337 12.97 16.42 -14.64
N ALA A 338 13.28 16.32 -13.34
CA ALA A 338 14.61 15.90 -12.89
C ALA A 338 14.96 14.49 -13.37
N LEU A 339 14.00 13.55 -13.36
CA LEU A 339 14.17 12.19 -13.90
C LEU A 339 14.35 12.21 -15.43
N ALA A 340 13.60 13.06 -16.16
CA ALA A 340 13.70 13.18 -17.61
C ALA A 340 15.06 13.75 -18.05
N GLU A 341 15.57 14.74 -17.32
CA GLU A 341 16.87 15.40 -17.56
C GLU A 341 18.06 14.54 -17.13
N ASN A 342 17.91 13.75 -16.07
CA ASN A 342 18.96 12.93 -15.47
C ASN A 342 18.48 11.48 -15.30
N PRO A 343 18.52 10.66 -16.36
CA PRO A 343 18.08 9.27 -16.31
C PRO A 343 18.82 8.45 -15.25
N ILE A 344 18.08 7.73 -14.42
CA ILE A 344 18.63 6.93 -13.31
C ILE A 344 19.04 5.51 -13.70
N GLY A 345 18.84 5.10 -14.96
CA GLY A 345 19.27 3.80 -15.48
C GLY A 345 18.44 2.60 -15.02
N VAL A 346 17.38 2.80 -14.22
CA VAL A 346 16.49 1.76 -13.73
C VAL A 346 15.06 2.07 -14.16
N PRO A 347 14.27 1.06 -14.60
CA PRO A 347 12.84 1.26 -14.88
C PRO A 347 12.10 1.81 -13.67
N TRP A 348 11.13 2.69 -13.92
CA TRP A 348 10.30 3.26 -12.85
C TRP A 348 8.85 3.46 -13.27
N TYR A 349 7.95 3.53 -12.29
CA TYR A 349 6.54 3.81 -12.46
C TYR A 349 5.97 4.54 -11.24
N GLY A 350 4.81 5.16 -11.40
CA GLY A 350 4.11 5.83 -10.30
C GLY A 350 2.79 6.43 -10.73
N PHE A 351 2.11 7.09 -9.78
CA PHE A 351 0.95 7.92 -10.08
C PHE A 351 1.39 9.26 -10.67
N ALA A 352 0.70 9.69 -11.71
CA ALA A 352 0.86 11.02 -12.28
C ALA A 352 -0.51 11.67 -12.49
N ARG A 353 -0.56 12.97 -12.33
CA ARG A 353 -1.72 13.75 -12.68
C ARG A 353 -1.70 14.07 -14.18
N ILE A 354 -2.84 13.98 -14.85
CA ILE A 354 -3.02 14.48 -16.20
C ILE A 354 -2.70 15.98 -16.21
N SER A 355 -1.69 16.38 -16.98
CA SER A 355 -1.13 17.73 -16.99
C SER A 355 -0.67 18.15 -18.39
N ARG A 356 -0.45 19.44 -18.59
CA ARG A 356 0.06 19.98 -19.86
C ARG A 356 1.42 19.41 -20.24
N GLU A 357 2.28 19.14 -19.27
CA GLU A 357 3.60 18.56 -19.51
C GLU A 357 3.49 17.15 -20.11
N LEU A 358 2.56 16.32 -19.60
CA LEU A 358 2.32 14.98 -20.16
C LEU A 358 1.55 15.03 -21.51
N ALA A 359 0.93 16.14 -21.87
CA ALA A 359 0.37 16.33 -23.20
C ALA A 359 1.47 16.58 -24.26
N ASP A 360 2.67 17.02 -23.82
CA ASP A 360 3.84 17.19 -24.68
C ASP A 360 4.47 15.81 -25.00
N GLY A 361 4.47 15.46 -26.30
CA GLY A 361 5.02 14.20 -26.77
C GLY A 361 6.55 14.11 -26.59
N ASP A 362 7.29 15.21 -26.71
CA ASP A 362 8.74 15.22 -26.54
C ASP A 362 9.11 14.99 -25.07
N PHE A 363 8.37 15.59 -24.14
CA PHE A 363 8.52 15.31 -22.72
C PHE A 363 8.22 13.85 -22.38
N CYS A 364 7.15 13.27 -22.93
CA CYS A 364 6.86 11.84 -22.77
C CYS A 364 7.98 10.94 -23.33
N MET A 365 8.60 11.31 -24.44
CA MET A 365 9.77 10.59 -24.98
C MET A 365 10.99 10.70 -24.05
N GLN A 366 11.22 11.85 -23.42
CA GLN A 366 12.28 12.01 -22.42
C GLN A 366 12.01 11.15 -21.19
N LEU A 367 10.76 11.14 -20.68
CA LEU A 367 10.35 10.24 -19.59
C LEU A 367 10.56 8.77 -19.93
N LYS A 368 10.23 8.35 -21.16
CA LYS A 368 10.51 6.98 -21.61
C LYS A 368 12.00 6.66 -21.59
N ARG A 369 12.85 7.57 -22.08
CA ARG A 369 14.33 7.41 -22.05
C ARG A 369 14.87 7.37 -20.61
N SER A 370 14.22 8.07 -19.67
CA SER A 370 14.58 8.03 -18.24
C SER A 370 14.19 6.72 -17.55
N GLY A 371 13.54 5.79 -18.25
CA GLY A 371 13.11 4.51 -17.71
C GLY A 371 11.65 4.47 -17.27
N CYS A 372 10.82 5.49 -17.53
CA CYS A 372 9.39 5.42 -17.23
C CYS A 372 8.72 4.30 -18.04
N VAL A 373 8.24 3.27 -17.36
CA VAL A 373 7.58 2.12 -18.01
C VAL A 373 6.07 2.20 -17.97
N MET A 374 5.50 2.82 -16.92
CA MET A 374 4.06 2.95 -16.74
C MET A 374 3.71 4.18 -15.90
N LEU A 375 2.61 4.83 -16.24
CA LEU A 375 2.00 5.86 -15.40
C LEU A 375 0.56 5.48 -15.02
N LYS A 376 0.25 5.64 -13.74
CA LYS A 376 -1.11 5.50 -13.19
C LYS A 376 -1.77 6.87 -13.23
N LEU A 377 -2.88 6.99 -13.96
CA LEU A 377 -3.53 8.27 -14.24
C LEU A 377 -4.94 8.30 -13.66
N GLY A 378 -5.21 9.24 -12.75
CA GLY A 378 -6.57 9.49 -12.26
C GLY A 378 -7.35 10.36 -13.25
N LEU A 379 -8.12 9.76 -14.15
CA LEU A 379 -9.09 10.46 -14.99
C LEU A 379 -10.38 10.72 -14.20
N GLU A 380 -10.86 9.72 -13.50
CA GLU A 380 -12.08 9.62 -12.70
C GLU A 380 -13.37 9.59 -13.55
N SER A 381 -13.59 10.52 -14.47
CA SER A 381 -14.80 10.60 -15.31
C SER A 381 -14.50 11.04 -16.73
N GLY A 382 -15.29 10.61 -17.68
CA GLY A 382 -15.33 11.11 -19.07
C GLY A 382 -16.36 12.21 -19.29
N ASP A 383 -16.93 12.78 -18.25
CA ASP A 383 -17.81 13.97 -18.33
C ASP A 383 -17.14 15.17 -17.65
N GLN A 384 -16.97 16.28 -18.39
CA GLN A 384 -16.29 17.47 -17.90
C GLN A 384 -16.99 18.09 -16.69
N ARG A 385 -18.33 18.10 -16.66
CA ARG A 385 -19.10 18.68 -15.55
C ARG A 385 -18.89 17.88 -14.25
N VAL A 386 -18.75 16.56 -14.36
CA VAL A 386 -18.42 15.70 -13.20
C VAL A 386 -17.01 16.00 -12.69
N LEU A 387 -16.02 16.16 -13.59
CA LEU A 387 -14.65 16.51 -13.24
C LEU A 387 -14.56 17.89 -12.55
N ASP A 388 -15.29 18.87 -13.07
CA ASP A 388 -15.33 20.22 -12.51
C ASP A 388 -15.99 20.24 -11.12
N ALA A 389 -17.12 19.56 -10.96
CA ALA A 389 -17.82 19.44 -9.68
C ALA A 389 -16.96 18.72 -8.62
N MET A 390 -16.20 17.72 -9.02
CA MET A 390 -15.22 17.03 -8.15
C MET A 390 -13.94 17.84 -7.91
N ARG A 391 -13.80 19.03 -8.50
CA ARG A 391 -12.57 19.86 -8.44
C ARG A 391 -11.32 19.10 -8.88
N LYS A 392 -11.49 18.18 -9.84
CA LYS A 392 -10.38 17.40 -10.36
C LYS A 392 -9.37 18.28 -11.10
N GLY A 393 -9.83 19.36 -11.75
CA GLY A 393 -8.99 20.35 -12.43
C GLY A 393 -8.20 19.77 -13.60
N ILE A 394 -8.80 18.87 -14.34
CA ILE A 394 -8.31 18.35 -15.61
C ILE A 394 -9.36 18.61 -16.69
N ASP A 395 -8.88 18.74 -17.90
CA ASP A 395 -9.67 18.93 -19.11
C ASP A 395 -9.64 17.66 -19.95
N LEU A 396 -10.78 17.26 -20.53
CA LEU A 396 -10.89 16.01 -21.29
C LEU A 396 -10.12 16.03 -22.61
N GLU A 397 -9.97 17.20 -23.24
CA GLU A 397 -9.17 17.33 -24.45
C GLU A 397 -7.68 17.12 -24.11
N MET A 398 -7.21 17.75 -23.03
CA MET A 398 -5.87 17.50 -22.50
C MET A 398 -5.68 16.03 -22.10
N ALA A 399 -6.68 15.38 -21.48
CA ALA A 399 -6.61 13.97 -21.15
C ALA A 399 -6.45 13.09 -22.40
N SER A 400 -7.18 13.39 -23.47
CA SER A 400 -7.03 12.74 -24.78
C SER A 400 -5.62 12.91 -25.33
N GLN A 401 -5.07 14.13 -25.26
CA GLN A 401 -3.72 14.40 -25.74
C GLN A 401 -2.65 13.66 -24.92
N VAL A 402 -2.79 13.62 -23.59
CA VAL A 402 -1.89 12.87 -22.68
C VAL A 402 -1.88 11.38 -23.04
N LEU A 403 -3.03 10.75 -23.22
CA LEU A 403 -3.11 9.34 -23.60
C LEU A 403 -2.42 9.07 -24.94
N LYS A 404 -2.62 9.94 -25.94
CA LYS A 404 -1.94 9.83 -27.25
C LYS A 404 -0.43 9.99 -27.14
N SER A 405 0.05 10.97 -26.35
CA SER A 405 1.49 11.23 -26.15
C SER A 405 2.18 10.07 -25.42
N LEU A 406 1.57 9.53 -24.36
CA LEU A 406 2.10 8.35 -23.64
C LEU A 406 2.12 7.11 -24.53
N LYS A 407 1.06 6.84 -25.30
CA LYS A 407 1.03 5.74 -26.27
C LYS A 407 2.16 5.88 -27.28
N LYS A 408 2.33 7.06 -27.89
CA LYS A 408 3.41 7.32 -28.86
C LYS A 408 4.80 7.11 -28.24
N ALA A 409 5.00 7.48 -26.97
CA ALA A 409 6.23 7.27 -26.25
C ALA A 409 6.43 5.81 -25.81
N GLY A 410 5.44 4.93 -25.92
CA GLY A 410 5.51 3.55 -25.45
C GLY A 410 5.55 3.42 -23.93
N ILE A 411 4.87 4.34 -23.21
CA ILE A 411 4.66 4.29 -21.77
C ILE A 411 3.28 3.68 -21.52
N ALA A 412 3.23 2.58 -20.77
CA ALA A 412 1.97 1.93 -20.40
C ALA A 412 1.11 2.84 -19.51
N THR A 413 -0.20 2.76 -19.65
CA THR A 413 -1.14 3.58 -18.89
C THR A 413 -2.04 2.71 -18.02
N TYR A 414 -2.22 3.10 -16.76
CA TYR A 414 -3.20 2.51 -15.87
C TYR A 414 -4.21 3.60 -15.50
N LEU A 415 -5.37 3.58 -16.14
CA LEU A 415 -6.37 4.63 -16.00
C LEU A 415 -7.34 4.32 -14.86
N TYR A 416 -7.49 5.25 -13.93
CA TYR A 416 -8.39 5.14 -12.78
C TYR A 416 -9.68 5.89 -13.07
N LEU A 417 -10.81 5.20 -12.90
CA LEU A 417 -12.16 5.70 -13.07
C LEU A 417 -12.95 5.54 -11.77
N LEU A 418 -13.78 6.53 -11.45
CA LEU A 418 -14.56 6.60 -10.23
C LEU A 418 -16.05 6.84 -10.58
N PHE A 419 -16.90 5.89 -10.24
CA PHE A 419 -18.32 5.91 -10.54
C PHE A 419 -19.18 6.11 -9.29
N GLY A 420 -20.36 6.72 -9.43
CA GLY A 420 -21.31 6.89 -8.35
C GLY A 420 -21.00 8.07 -7.43
N THR A 421 -20.29 9.08 -7.94
CA THR A 421 -20.10 10.35 -7.23
C THR A 421 -21.42 11.11 -7.14
N PRO A 422 -21.65 11.98 -6.12
CA PRO A 422 -22.94 12.64 -5.91
C PRO A 422 -23.47 13.43 -7.11
N VAL A 423 -22.60 13.84 -8.02
CA VAL A 423 -22.94 14.66 -9.20
C VAL A 423 -23.16 13.83 -10.47
N GLU A 424 -22.85 12.54 -10.44
CA GLU A 424 -22.93 11.64 -11.60
C GLU A 424 -24.32 10.99 -11.70
N THR A 425 -24.72 10.60 -12.89
CA THR A 425 -25.82 9.68 -13.20
C THR A 425 -25.35 8.66 -14.25
N VAL A 426 -26.24 7.75 -14.66
CA VAL A 426 -25.96 6.82 -15.75
C VAL A 426 -25.58 7.52 -17.05
N THR A 427 -26.11 8.72 -17.28
CA THR A 427 -25.80 9.53 -18.48
C THR A 427 -24.34 9.96 -18.52
N GLU A 428 -23.81 10.47 -17.42
CA GLU A 428 -22.41 10.86 -17.31
C GLU A 428 -21.49 9.62 -17.26
N ALA A 429 -21.93 8.52 -16.62
CA ALA A 429 -21.21 7.25 -16.63
C ALA A 429 -21.07 6.67 -18.04
N ARG A 430 -22.07 6.81 -18.92
CA ARG A 430 -21.97 6.42 -20.34
C ARG A 430 -20.97 7.27 -21.11
N LYS A 431 -20.89 8.57 -20.85
CA LYS A 431 -19.83 9.40 -21.45
C LYS A 431 -18.43 8.97 -21.01
N THR A 432 -18.30 8.44 -19.78
CA THR A 432 -17.05 7.84 -19.33
C THR A 432 -16.73 6.58 -20.13
N LEU A 433 -17.73 5.74 -20.44
CA LEU A 433 -17.56 4.60 -21.34
C LEU A 433 -17.13 5.08 -22.74
N ASP A 434 -17.84 6.06 -23.32
CA ASP A 434 -17.53 6.61 -24.67
C ASP A 434 -16.08 7.13 -24.73
N PHE A 435 -15.62 7.86 -23.71
CA PHE A 435 -14.23 8.32 -23.61
C PHE A 435 -13.24 7.14 -23.60
N VAL A 436 -13.53 6.10 -22.82
CA VAL A 436 -12.68 4.89 -22.78
C VAL A 436 -12.64 4.19 -24.14
N LEU A 437 -13.79 4.10 -24.84
CA LEU A 437 -13.87 3.49 -26.17
C LEU A 437 -13.07 4.25 -27.21
N GLN A 438 -13.15 5.59 -27.18
CA GLN A 438 -12.39 6.46 -28.07
C GLN A 438 -10.88 6.32 -27.89
N HIS A 439 -10.42 5.95 -26.69
CA HIS A 439 -9.01 5.87 -26.33
C HIS A 439 -8.56 4.44 -25.96
N ALA A 440 -9.36 3.41 -26.28
CA ALA A 440 -9.10 2.03 -25.86
C ALA A 440 -7.71 1.50 -26.28
N ASP A 441 -7.19 1.98 -27.40
CA ASP A 441 -5.87 1.62 -27.94
C ASP A 441 -4.69 2.31 -27.21
N ALA A 442 -4.95 3.31 -26.39
CA ALA A 442 -3.98 4.02 -25.56
C ALA A 442 -4.10 3.66 -24.07
N ILE A 443 -5.07 2.85 -23.68
CA ILE A 443 -5.32 2.44 -22.31
C ILE A 443 -4.82 0.98 -22.15
N THR A 444 -3.82 0.80 -21.30
CA THR A 444 -3.25 -0.54 -21.04
C THR A 444 -4.04 -1.28 -19.98
N PHE A 445 -4.40 -0.61 -18.88
CA PHE A 445 -5.17 -1.16 -17.76
C PHE A 445 -6.24 -0.18 -17.29
N LEU A 446 -7.30 -0.72 -16.67
CA LEU A 446 -8.40 0.05 -16.09
C LEU A 446 -8.59 -0.30 -14.62
N ASN A 447 -8.66 0.71 -13.76
CA ASN A 447 -9.19 0.58 -12.41
C ASN A 447 -10.60 1.16 -12.36
N LEU A 448 -11.58 0.33 -12.00
CA LEU A 448 -12.99 0.70 -11.91
C LEU A 448 -13.40 0.78 -10.45
N ALA A 449 -13.41 1.98 -9.88
CA ALA A 449 -13.77 2.23 -8.50
C ALA A 449 -15.22 2.74 -8.38
N ILE A 450 -15.91 2.32 -7.32
CA ILE A 450 -17.19 2.91 -6.92
C ILE A 450 -16.91 3.87 -5.77
N PHE A 451 -17.42 5.08 -5.86
CA PHE A 451 -17.23 6.12 -4.85
C PHE A 451 -17.65 5.65 -3.47
N ASN A 452 -16.82 5.91 -2.50
CA ASN A 452 -17.06 5.75 -1.09
C ASN A 452 -16.84 7.11 -0.42
N MET A 453 -17.83 7.63 0.29
CA MET A 453 -17.75 8.93 0.95
C MET A 453 -16.89 8.82 2.22
N PRO A 454 -15.73 9.53 2.32
CA PRO A 454 -14.91 9.50 3.53
C PRO A 454 -15.67 10.07 4.73
N VAL A 455 -15.60 9.40 5.89
CA VAL A 455 -16.29 9.87 7.12
C VAL A 455 -15.78 11.23 7.61
N CYS A 456 -14.52 11.57 7.30
CA CYS A 456 -13.91 12.86 7.64
C CYS A 456 -14.21 13.97 6.62
N GLY A 457 -14.81 13.61 5.46
CA GLY A 457 -15.07 14.54 4.37
C GLY A 457 -16.10 15.61 4.72
N LYS A 458 -15.93 16.81 4.16
CA LYS A 458 -16.93 17.88 4.28
C LYS A 458 -18.27 17.44 3.71
N GLU A 459 -18.25 16.71 2.61
CA GLU A 459 -19.43 16.19 1.92
C GLU A 459 -20.26 15.24 2.79
N ALA A 460 -19.62 14.48 3.71
CA ALA A 460 -20.34 13.63 4.67
C ALA A 460 -21.29 14.43 5.62
N ARG A 461 -21.13 15.76 5.69
CA ARG A 461 -21.98 16.66 6.45
C ARG A 461 -23.05 17.36 5.59
N GLU A 462 -22.89 17.34 4.26
CA GLU A 462 -23.75 18.02 3.30
C GLU A 462 -24.81 17.08 2.73
N TYR A 463 -24.53 15.78 2.70
CA TYR A 463 -25.45 14.76 2.19
C TYR A 463 -26.13 14.00 3.31
N ASP A 464 -27.33 13.47 3.00
CA ASP A 464 -28.05 12.52 3.86
C ASP A 464 -27.26 11.20 3.91
N THR A 465 -26.56 10.97 5.05
CA THR A 465 -25.67 9.84 5.22
C THR A 465 -26.36 8.68 5.93
N GLU A 466 -26.01 7.47 5.53
CA GLU A 466 -26.48 6.23 6.13
C GLU A 466 -25.28 5.36 6.52
N GLN A 467 -25.48 4.46 7.48
CA GLN A 467 -24.44 3.52 7.85
C GLN A 467 -24.17 2.55 6.71
N PHE A 468 -22.93 2.55 6.18
CA PHE A 468 -22.54 1.75 5.02
C PHE A 468 -21.85 0.44 5.41
N TYR A 469 -20.95 0.49 6.38
CA TYR A 469 -20.33 -0.67 7.01
C TYR A 469 -20.67 -0.67 8.49
N GLU A 470 -21.05 -1.82 9.02
CA GLU A 470 -21.19 -1.97 10.46
C GLU A 470 -19.82 -1.92 11.12
N GLY A 471 -19.56 -0.86 11.85
CA GLY A 471 -18.32 -0.72 12.61
C GLY A 471 -18.00 0.72 12.99
N ASP A 472 -17.55 0.86 14.21
CA ASP A 472 -17.13 2.12 14.84
C ASP A 472 -15.79 2.66 14.28
N LEU A 473 -15.05 1.82 13.53
CA LEU A 473 -13.83 2.19 12.79
C LEU A 473 -14.04 2.31 11.27
N SER A 474 -15.28 2.40 10.79
CA SER A 474 -15.55 2.54 9.37
C SER A 474 -14.88 3.79 8.77
N LEU A 475 -14.17 3.64 7.67
CA LEU A 475 -13.47 4.73 6.97
C LEU A 475 -14.40 5.54 6.06
N TYR A 476 -15.51 4.93 5.68
CA TYR A 476 -16.47 5.47 4.73
C TYR A 476 -17.89 5.36 5.29
N THR A 477 -18.74 6.29 4.86
CA THR A 477 -20.18 6.27 5.12
C THR A 477 -20.95 6.08 3.81
N GLY A 478 -22.12 5.47 3.88
CA GLY A 478 -23.09 5.50 2.81
C GLY A 478 -23.77 6.86 2.72
N PHE A 479 -24.37 7.16 1.59
CA PHE A 479 -25.14 8.37 1.41
C PHE A 479 -26.30 8.11 0.45
N ARG A 480 -27.41 8.85 0.64
CA ARG A 480 -28.51 8.87 -0.30
C ARG A 480 -28.10 9.68 -1.50
N HIS A 481 -27.97 9.03 -2.66
CA HIS A 481 -27.54 9.71 -3.86
C HIS A 481 -28.59 10.75 -4.33
N PRO A 482 -28.23 12.06 -4.48
CA PRO A 482 -29.19 13.14 -4.74
C PRO A 482 -29.93 13.00 -6.06
N ARG A 483 -29.38 12.24 -7.01
CA ARG A 483 -29.96 12.00 -8.34
C ARG A 483 -30.35 10.54 -8.58
N GLY A 484 -30.47 9.74 -7.53
CA GLY A 484 -30.90 8.34 -7.59
C GLY A 484 -29.92 7.35 -8.21
N TRP A 485 -28.65 7.75 -8.45
CA TRP A 485 -27.59 6.91 -9.00
C TRP A 485 -26.86 6.16 -7.89
N ASP A 486 -27.54 5.23 -7.24
CA ASP A 486 -27.05 4.47 -6.09
C ASP A 486 -25.99 3.40 -6.48
N ARG A 487 -25.36 2.82 -5.48
CA ARG A 487 -24.36 1.76 -5.67
C ARG A 487 -24.87 0.54 -6.44
N LYS A 488 -26.16 0.23 -6.32
CA LYS A 488 -26.78 -0.90 -7.03
C LYS A 488 -26.85 -0.58 -8.52
N GLY A 489 -27.34 0.61 -8.87
CA GLY A 489 -27.36 1.10 -10.25
C GLY A 489 -25.98 1.16 -10.87
N VAL A 490 -24.98 1.69 -10.12
CA VAL A 490 -23.58 1.72 -10.58
C VAL A 490 -23.05 0.31 -10.87
N ARG A 491 -23.27 -0.66 -9.95
CA ARG A 491 -22.84 -2.06 -10.18
C ARG A 491 -23.52 -2.68 -11.39
N GLN A 492 -24.82 -2.46 -11.56
CA GLN A 492 -25.56 -2.96 -12.73
C GLN A 492 -25.00 -2.40 -14.05
N PHE A 493 -24.72 -1.11 -14.09
CA PHE A 493 -24.08 -0.47 -15.25
C PHE A 493 -22.69 -1.06 -15.53
N LEU A 494 -21.84 -1.13 -14.49
CA LEU A 494 -20.50 -1.67 -14.65
C LEU A 494 -20.51 -3.13 -15.12
N ASP A 495 -21.37 -3.97 -14.55
CA ASP A 495 -21.36 -5.40 -14.84
C ASP A 495 -22.13 -5.76 -16.15
N ASN A 496 -23.17 -4.99 -16.53
CA ASN A 496 -24.00 -5.33 -17.67
C ASN A 496 -23.71 -4.52 -18.94
N GLU A 497 -23.12 -3.32 -18.81
CA GLU A 497 -22.85 -2.43 -19.93
C GLU A 497 -21.34 -2.18 -20.08
N PHE A 498 -20.67 -1.58 -19.08
CA PHE A 498 -19.29 -1.13 -19.18
C PHE A 498 -18.29 -2.28 -19.43
N LYS A 499 -18.26 -3.28 -18.54
CA LYS A 499 -17.32 -4.40 -18.62
C LYS A 499 -17.60 -5.37 -19.78
N ARG A 500 -18.86 -5.40 -20.25
CA ARG A 500 -19.26 -6.27 -21.36
C ARG A 500 -18.93 -5.69 -22.73
N HIS A 501 -18.64 -4.40 -22.81
CA HIS A 501 -18.25 -3.82 -24.09
C HIS A 501 -16.96 -4.49 -24.60
N PRO A 502 -16.89 -4.94 -25.87
CA PRO A 502 -15.76 -5.72 -26.40
C PRO A 502 -14.39 -5.08 -26.16
N ALA A 503 -14.25 -3.78 -26.42
CA ALA A 503 -13.00 -3.05 -26.23
C ALA A 503 -12.59 -3.00 -24.75
N VAL A 504 -13.52 -2.75 -23.83
CA VAL A 504 -13.26 -2.74 -22.38
C VAL A 504 -12.91 -4.15 -21.88
N SER A 505 -13.65 -5.17 -22.32
CA SER A 505 -13.39 -6.57 -21.96
C SER A 505 -11.97 -7.01 -22.36
N LEU A 506 -11.46 -6.54 -23.51
CA LEU A 506 -10.08 -6.82 -23.93
C LEU A 506 -9.06 -6.18 -22.98
N ILE A 507 -9.27 -4.93 -22.56
CA ILE A 507 -8.38 -4.27 -21.60
C ILE A 507 -8.39 -5.03 -20.27
N LEU A 508 -9.58 -5.35 -19.72
CA LEU A 508 -9.71 -6.03 -18.43
C LEU A 508 -9.14 -7.47 -18.44
N LYS A 509 -9.08 -8.15 -19.56
CA LYS A 509 -8.43 -9.46 -19.69
C LYS A 509 -6.91 -9.40 -19.49
N ASN A 510 -6.30 -8.23 -19.68
CA ASN A 510 -4.87 -8.03 -19.50
C ASN A 510 -4.51 -7.75 -18.04
N ASP A 511 -5.49 -7.52 -17.15
CA ASP A 511 -5.22 -7.24 -15.74
C ASP A 511 -4.59 -8.46 -15.05
N PRO A 512 -3.38 -8.30 -14.49
CA PRO A 512 -2.77 -9.34 -13.67
C PRO A 512 -3.61 -9.63 -12.43
N PRO A 513 -3.77 -10.90 -12.03
CA PRO A 513 -4.53 -11.22 -10.84
C PRO A 513 -3.84 -10.66 -9.59
N ILE A 514 -4.57 -9.92 -8.78
CA ILE A 514 -4.44 -9.71 -7.33
C ILE A 514 -3.38 -8.73 -6.84
N PHE A 515 -2.30 -8.44 -7.56
CA PHE A 515 -1.30 -7.49 -7.10
C PHE A 515 -1.45 -6.13 -7.79
N THR A 516 -2.03 -5.15 -7.12
CA THR A 516 -2.17 -3.79 -7.70
C THR A 516 -0.84 -3.11 -8.06
N SER A 517 0.28 -3.55 -7.50
CA SER A 517 1.63 -3.01 -7.80
C SER A 517 2.37 -3.77 -8.89
N ASN A 518 1.92 -4.96 -9.27
CA ASN A 518 2.66 -5.84 -10.17
C ASN A 518 2.51 -5.53 -11.66
N HIS A 519 1.61 -4.62 -12.03
CA HIS A 519 1.36 -4.26 -13.43
C HIS A 519 2.63 -3.75 -14.14
N ALA A 520 3.41 -2.90 -13.49
CA ALA A 520 4.61 -2.31 -14.08
C ALA A 520 5.72 -3.33 -14.35
N ALA A 521 5.79 -4.42 -13.60
CA ALA A 521 6.78 -5.47 -13.78
C ALA A 521 6.70 -6.15 -15.16
N PHE A 522 5.53 -6.16 -15.80
CA PHE A 522 5.34 -6.68 -17.17
C PHE A 522 6.00 -5.80 -18.25
N PHE A 523 6.37 -4.58 -17.92
CA PHE A 523 6.99 -3.60 -18.83
C PHE A 523 8.45 -3.31 -18.50
N ALA A 524 8.94 -3.76 -17.33
CA ALA A 524 10.35 -3.77 -17.00
C ALA A 524 11.00 -4.92 -17.76
N LYS A 525 11.82 -4.61 -18.78
CA LYS A 525 12.57 -5.66 -19.49
C LYS A 525 13.58 -6.29 -18.54
N PRO A 526 13.77 -7.63 -18.60
CA PRO A 526 14.83 -8.30 -17.83
C PRO A 526 16.20 -7.87 -18.27
#